data_3e55ec024e46e8a10b6f2b45c59c7f35
#
_entry.id   3e55ec024e46e8a10b6f2b45c59c7f35
#
_cell.length_a   1.000
_cell.length_b   1.000
_cell.length_c   1.000
_cell.angle_alpha   90.00
_cell.angle_beta   90.00
_cell.angle_gamma   90.00
#
_symmetry.space_group_name_H-M   'P 1'
#
loop_
_entity.id
_entity.type
_entity.pdbx_description
1 polymer ?
#
loop_
_entity_poly.entity_id
_entity_poly.type
_entity_poly.pdbx_seq_one_letter_code
_entity_poly.pdbx_strand_id
1 'polypeptide(L)'
;MDNMVRLFKMANFPIVCANYYFTGTPLQGLVKPYVILKRNGLKIGVFGLAPKLDGLVVKANYGPIVYNDPVACAQKVINELKAKKCDLIICISHLGWNIEGVSDEEVIAGTRGLDLVLGGHSHTFLTKLEYVKDLDGKMVGDDQNGKHAIYVGKLVLDMKKKK
;
A
#
# COMPACT_ATOMS: atom_id res chain seq x y z
N MET A 1 -4.94 14.58 15.77
CA MET A 1 -4.36 13.21 15.91
C MET A 1 -5.18 12.30 16.83
N ASP A 2 -5.75 12.78 17.92
CA ASP A 2 -6.45 11.97 18.93
C ASP A 2 -7.61 11.13 18.39
N ASN A 3 -8.41 11.69 17.49
CA ASN A 3 -9.50 10.94 16.89
C ASN A 3 -8.99 9.78 16.02
N MET A 4 -7.88 9.95 15.31
CA MET A 4 -7.23 8.87 14.54
C MET A 4 -6.74 7.77 15.48
N VAL A 5 -6.09 8.12 16.58
CA VAL A 5 -5.65 7.16 17.61
C VAL A 5 -6.83 6.37 18.17
N ARG A 6 -7.92 7.07 18.49
CA ARG A 6 -9.15 6.44 18.98
C ARG A 6 -9.71 5.42 17.97
N LEU A 7 -9.81 5.82 16.70
CA LEU A 7 -10.34 4.95 15.63
C LEU A 7 -9.40 3.76 15.37
N PHE A 8 -8.09 3.98 15.36
CA PHE A 8 -7.13 2.91 15.12
C PHE A 8 -7.12 1.87 16.26
N LYS A 9 -7.34 2.31 17.50
CA LYS A 9 -7.49 1.39 18.64
C LYS A 9 -8.79 0.58 18.60
N MET A 10 -9.83 1.08 17.94
CA MET A 10 -11.09 0.35 17.75
C MET A 10 -11.04 -0.63 16.58
N ALA A 11 -10.08 -0.47 15.66
CA ALA A 11 -9.96 -1.35 14.51
C ALA A 11 -9.63 -2.78 14.95
N ASN A 12 -10.39 -3.75 14.44
CA ASN A 12 -10.15 -5.19 14.65
C ASN A 12 -9.33 -5.81 13.51
N PHE A 13 -8.65 -5.00 12.74
CA PHE A 13 -7.78 -5.37 11.63
C PHE A 13 -6.47 -4.57 11.70
N PRO A 14 -5.38 -5.07 11.12
CA PRO A 14 -4.10 -4.36 11.12
C PRO A 14 -4.16 -3.12 10.23
N ILE A 15 -3.48 -2.05 10.68
CA ILE A 15 -3.29 -0.82 9.91
C ILE A 15 -1.84 -0.77 9.45
N VAL A 16 -1.63 -0.55 8.15
CA VAL A 16 -0.30 -0.57 7.53
C VAL A 16 0.02 0.73 6.78
N CYS A 17 1.24 1.23 6.98
CA CYS A 17 1.82 2.32 6.20
C CYS A 17 3.35 2.23 6.28
N ALA A 18 4.01 2.07 5.15
CA ALA A 18 5.45 1.85 5.08
C ALA A 18 6.25 3.15 4.96
N ASN A 19 5.66 4.19 4.39
CA ASN A 19 6.35 5.43 4.08
C ASN A 19 6.10 6.58 5.04
N TYR A 20 5.37 6.35 6.15
CA TYR A 20 5.27 7.30 7.26
C TYR A 20 6.00 6.77 8.49
N TYR A 21 6.82 7.60 9.11
CA TYR A 21 7.40 7.30 10.40
C TYR A 21 6.61 8.01 11.51
N PHE A 22 6.13 7.20 12.43
CA PHE A 22 5.27 7.64 13.53
C PHE A 22 6.01 7.81 14.86
N THR A 23 7.37 7.81 14.83
CA THR A 23 8.20 7.96 16.01
C THR A 23 7.86 9.24 16.75
N GLY A 24 7.66 9.14 18.08
CA GLY A 24 7.28 10.28 18.91
C GLY A 24 5.82 10.73 18.76
N THR A 25 4.98 9.95 18.09
CA THR A 25 3.54 10.20 17.98
C THR A 25 2.73 9.16 18.76
N PRO A 26 1.49 9.45 19.16
CA PRO A 26 0.59 8.46 19.76
C PRO A 26 0.18 7.30 18.82
N LEU A 27 0.53 7.39 17.52
CA LEU A 27 0.30 6.33 16.52
C LEU A 27 1.44 5.31 16.48
N GLN A 28 2.57 5.59 17.16
CA GLN A 28 3.70 4.69 17.21
C GLN A 28 3.27 3.32 17.77
N GLY A 29 3.56 2.26 17.02
CA GLY A 29 3.17 0.89 17.36
C GLY A 29 1.75 0.49 16.97
N LEU A 30 0.84 1.44 16.69
CA LEU A 30 -0.49 1.15 16.17
C LEU A 30 -0.47 0.89 14.66
N VAL A 31 0.44 1.54 13.94
CA VAL A 31 0.62 1.37 12.49
C VAL A 31 1.89 0.57 12.25
N LYS A 32 1.80 -0.44 11.39
CA LYS A 32 2.92 -1.30 11.00
C LYS A 32 3.34 -0.99 9.56
N PRO A 33 4.60 -1.18 9.16
CA PRO A 33 4.98 -1.01 7.77
C PRO A 33 4.30 -2.04 6.86
N TYR A 34 4.11 -3.26 7.34
CA TYR A 34 3.42 -4.35 6.64
C TYR A 34 2.89 -5.41 7.62
N VAL A 35 2.09 -6.33 7.10
CA VAL A 35 1.64 -7.54 7.78
C VAL A 35 1.82 -8.76 6.87
N ILE A 36 1.91 -9.95 7.47
CA ILE A 36 1.91 -11.21 6.74
C ILE A 36 0.67 -12.00 7.15
N LEU A 37 -0.20 -12.23 6.19
CA LEU A 37 -1.40 -13.02 6.35
C LEU A 37 -1.14 -14.45 5.88
N LYS A 38 -1.67 -15.44 6.60
CA LYS A 38 -1.64 -16.83 6.17
C LYS A 38 -3.04 -17.24 5.74
N ARG A 39 -3.20 -17.66 4.50
CA ARG A 39 -4.49 -18.12 3.94
C ARG A 39 -4.22 -19.30 3.01
N ASN A 40 -4.92 -20.40 3.23
CA ASN A 40 -4.86 -21.60 2.40
C ASN A 40 -3.42 -22.10 2.14
N GLY A 41 -2.55 -22.03 3.16
CA GLY A 41 -1.16 -22.43 3.07
C GLY A 41 -0.24 -21.39 2.41
N LEU A 42 -0.76 -20.25 1.93
CA LEU A 42 0.01 -19.17 1.35
C LEU A 42 0.37 -18.11 2.41
N LYS A 43 1.56 -17.53 2.26
CA LYS A 43 1.99 -16.32 2.96
C LYS A 43 1.76 -15.10 2.05
N ILE A 44 0.87 -14.22 2.47
CA ILE A 44 0.54 -13.00 1.72
C ILE A 44 1.11 -11.81 2.49
N GLY A 45 2.11 -11.15 1.93
CA GLY A 45 2.64 -9.90 2.46
C GLY A 45 1.78 -8.72 2.00
N VAL A 46 1.32 -7.90 2.92
CA VAL A 46 0.52 -6.71 2.62
C VAL A 46 1.17 -5.50 3.27
N PHE A 47 1.46 -4.46 2.50
CA PHE A 47 1.96 -3.20 3.00
C PHE A 47 1.14 -2.02 2.49
N GLY A 48 1.26 -0.87 3.15
CA GLY A 48 0.54 0.35 2.78
C GLY A 48 1.46 1.46 2.32
N LEU A 49 0.99 2.29 1.39
CA LEU A 49 1.61 3.55 1.00
C LEU A 49 0.60 4.69 1.07
N ALA A 50 1.08 5.88 1.42
CA ALA A 50 0.24 7.05 1.56
C ALA A 50 0.93 8.30 0.95
N PRO A 51 0.15 9.31 0.49
CA PRO A 51 0.68 10.49 -0.17
C PRO A 51 1.38 11.43 0.82
N LYS A 52 2.13 12.40 0.28
CA LYS A 52 2.72 13.47 1.08
C LYS A 52 1.62 14.24 1.82
N LEU A 53 1.77 14.39 3.13
CA LEU A 53 0.79 15.09 3.96
C LEU A 53 0.82 16.61 3.77
N ASP A 54 1.99 17.14 3.46
CA ASP A 54 2.18 18.57 3.18
C ASP A 54 1.38 18.98 1.93
N GLY A 55 0.57 20.00 2.06
CA GLY A 55 -0.38 20.41 1.02
C GLY A 55 -1.75 19.71 1.05
N LEU A 56 -1.85 18.51 1.67
CA LEU A 56 -3.11 17.77 1.80
C LEU A 56 -3.74 17.92 3.20
N VAL A 57 -2.93 17.99 4.23
CA VAL A 57 -3.37 18.02 5.62
C VAL A 57 -2.70 19.17 6.35
N VAL A 58 -3.48 19.92 7.13
CA VAL A 58 -2.94 21.00 7.97
C VAL A 58 -1.89 20.43 8.93
N LYS A 59 -0.71 21.06 9.00
CA LYS A 59 0.45 20.60 9.80
C LYS A 59 0.10 20.26 11.25
N ALA A 60 -0.75 21.04 11.89
CA ALA A 60 -1.19 20.81 13.26
C ALA A 60 -1.89 19.45 13.45
N ASN A 61 -2.49 18.88 12.40
CA ASN A 61 -3.23 17.63 12.47
C ASN A 61 -2.36 16.38 12.35
N TYR A 62 -1.19 16.48 11.68
CA TYR A 62 -0.29 15.33 11.55
C TYR A 62 1.02 15.47 12.35
N GLY A 63 1.31 16.68 12.89
CA GLY A 63 2.42 16.90 13.84
C GLY A 63 3.78 16.45 13.31
N PRO A 64 4.50 15.61 14.09
CA PRO A 64 5.86 15.18 13.76
C PRO A 64 5.93 13.95 12.84
N ILE A 65 4.83 13.50 12.23
CA ILE A 65 4.89 12.40 11.25
C ILE A 65 5.83 12.80 10.11
N VAL A 66 6.80 11.90 9.83
CA VAL A 66 7.78 12.08 8.75
C VAL A 66 7.34 11.27 7.54
N TYR A 67 7.22 11.95 6.41
CA TYR A 67 7.01 11.33 5.11
C TYR A 67 8.34 10.92 4.49
N ASN A 68 8.37 9.73 3.91
CA ASN A 68 9.53 9.21 3.19
C ASN A 68 9.13 8.83 1.78
N ASP A 69 10.12 8.73 0.90
CA ASP A 69 9.90 8.34 -0.49
C ASP A 69 9.18 7.00 -0.62
N PRO A 70 8.00 6.95 -1.28
CA PRO A 70 7.20 5.73 -1.35
C PRO A 70 7.88 4.61 -2.13
N VAL A 71 8.62 4.95 -3.21
CA VAL A 71 9.30 3.95 -4.06
C VAL A 71 10.39 3.24 -3.27
N ALA A 72 11.25 4.01 -2.59
CA ALA A 72 12.31 3.45 -1.75
C ALA A 72 11.74 2.63 -0.59
N CYS A 73 10.68 3.11 0.08
CA CYS A 73 10.02 2.39 1.16
C CYS A 73 9.34 1.10 0.66
N ALA A 74 8.69 1.14 -0.49
CA ALA A 74 8.09 -0.04 -1.12
C ALA A 74 9.15 -1.10 -1.42
N GLN A 75 10.25 -0.74 -2.09
CA GLN A 75 11.30 -1.70 -2.41
C GLN A 75 11.93 -2.33 -1.17
N LYS A 76 12.15 -1.53 -0.12
CA LYS A 76 12.65 -2.05 1.17
C LYS A 76 11.70 -3.11 1.74
N VAL A 77 10.40 -2.81 1.82
CA VAL A 77 9.39 -3.74 2.36
C VAL A 77 9.25 -4.98 1.47
N ILE A 78 9.25 -4.83 0.15
CA ILE A 78 9.21 -5.96 -0.79
C ILE A 78 10.40 -6.91 -0.53
N ASN A 79 11.60 -6.38 -0.35
CA ASN A 79 12.79 -7.18 -0.05
C ASN A 79 12.64 -7.94 1.27
N GLU A 80 12.12 -7.31 2.32
CA GLU A 80 11.85 -7.95 3.60
C GLU A 80 10.81 -9.07 3.48
N LEU A 81 9.72 -8.85 2.75
CA LEU A 81 8.66 -9.82 2.52
C LEU A 81 9.15 -11.02 1.68
N LYS A 82 9.99 -10.77 0.67
CA LYS A 82 10.66 -11.83 -0.09
C LYS A 82 11.60 -12.67 0.79
N ALA A 83 12.40 -12.03 1.64
CA ALA A 83 13.27 -12.73 2.58
C ALA A 83 12.48 -13.60 3.58
N LYS A 84 11.24 -13.20 3.92
CA LYS A 84 10.29 -13.98 4.74
C LYS A 84 9.53 -15.04 3.94
N LYS A 85 9.85 -15.19 2.64
CA LYS A 85 9.24 -16.18 1.73
C LYS A 85 7.73 -16.00 1.61
N CYS A 86 7.28 -14.76 1.40
CA CYS A 86 5.89 -14.50 1.01
C CYS A 86 5.67 -14.99 -0.42
N ASP A 87 4.53 -15.66 -0.62
CA ASP A 87 4.10 -16.20 -1.92
C ASP A 87 3.45 -15.14 -2.79
N LEU A 88 2.87 -14.11 -2.17
CA LEU A 88 2.21 -12.98 -2.82
C LEU A 88 2.52 -11.70 -2.03
N ILE A 89 2.83 -10.61 -2.74
CA ILE A 89 3.11 -9.29 -2.16
C ILE A 89 2.15 -8.26 -2.75
N ILE A 90 1.32 -7.68 -1.89
CA ILE A 90 0.29 -6.72 -2.27
C ILE A 90 0.59 -5.36 -1.63
N CYS A 91 0.50 -4.30 -2.41
CA CYS A 91 0.47 -2.93 -1.92
C CYS A 91 -0.98 -2.45 -1.81
N ILE A 92 -1.36 -1.93 -0.64
CA ILE A 92 -2.57 -1.12 -0.47
C ILE A 92 -2.13 0.33 -0.56
N SER A 93 -2.45 1.00 -1.66
CA SER A 93 -1.96 2.34 -1.94
C SER A 93 -3.05 3.41 -1.81
N HIS A 94 -2.63 4.57 -1.31
CA HIS A 94 -3.42 5.80 -1.41
C HIS A 94 -2.64 6.89 -2.16
N LEU A 95 -1.78 6.52 -3.11
CA LEU A 95 -0.99 7.46 -3.90
C LEU A 95 -1.78 8.01 -5.09
N GLY A 96 -2.55 7.17 -5.78
CA GLY A 96 -3.37 7.55 -6.92
C GLY A 96 -2.85 6.97 -8.25
N TRP A 97 -3.75 6.90 -9.21
CA TRP A 97 -3.51 6.47 -10.59
C TRP A 97 -3.58 7.66 -11.53
N ASN A 98 -2.63 7.79 -12.47
CA ASN A 98 -2.57 8.84 -13.48
C ASN A 98 -2.70 10.26 -12.90
N ILE A 99 -1.88 10.54 -11.89
CA ILE A 99 -1.81 11.84 -11.23
C ILE A 99 -0.41 12.44 -11.36
N GLU A 100 -0.30 13.75 -11.15
CA GLU A 100 0.99 14.43 -11.02
C GLU A 100 1.64 14.06 -9.68
N GLY A 101 2.94 13.78 -9.69
CA GLY A 101 3.70 13.35 -8.52
C GLY A 101 3.83 11.84 -8.43
N VAL A 102 4.23 11.32 -7.26
CA VAL A 102 4.45 9.89 -7.07
C VAL A 102 3.12 9.15 -7.05
N SER A 103 2.86 8.38 -8.08
CA SER A 103 1.66 7.58 -8.31
C SER A 103 1.89 6.08 -8.10
N ASP A 104 0.83 5.29 -8.22
CA ASP A 104 0.90 3.83 -8.18
C ASP A 104 1.77 3.29 -9.32
N GLU A 105 1.68 3.90 -10.52
CA GLU A 105 2.51 3.56 -11.68
C GLU A 105 4.00 3.78 -11.41
N GLU A 106 4.36 4.89 -10.77
CA GLU A 106 5.75 5.17 -10.44
C GLU A 106 6.32 4.20 -9.40
N VAL A 107 5.50 3.78 -8.42
CA VAL A 107 5.89 2.76 -7.46
C VAL A 107 6.11 1.42 -8.16
N ILE A 108 5.23 1.03 -9.06
CA ILE A 108 5.40 -0.22 -9.82
C ILE A 108 6.64 -0.14 -10.70
N ALA A 109 6.78 0.93 -11.50
CA ALA A 109 7.92 1.10 -12.42
C ALA A 109 9.26 1.23 -11.70
N GLY A 110 9.27 1.77 -10.47
CA GLY A 110 10.47 1.98 -9.66
C GLY A 110 10.83 0.82 -8.72
N THR A 111 10.06 -0.26 -8.70
CA THR A 111 10.30 -1.41 -7.81
C THR A 111 10.43 -2.71 -8.59
N ARG A 112 10.77 -3.80 -7.89
CA ARG A 112 10.78 -5.16 -8.42
C ARG A 112 10.23 -6.16 -7.41
N GLY A 113 9.36 -7.05 -7.91
CA GLY A 113 8.84 -8.15 -7.12
C GLY A 113 7.59 -7.85 -6.33
N LEU A 114 6.91 -6.76 -6.66
CA LEU A 114 5.51 -6.53 -6.31
C LEU A 114 4.63 -7.40 -7.21
N ASP A 115 3.48 -7.84 -6.70
CA ASP A 115 2.57 -8.69 -7.46
C ASP A 115 1.27 -7.97 -7.83
N LEU A 116 0.80 -7.06 -6.96
CA LEU A 116 -0.47 -6.36 -7.13
C LEU A 116 -0.48 -5.04 -6.36
N VAL A 117 -1.13 -4.03 -6.91
CA VAL A 117 -1.52 -2.80 -6.23
C VAL A 117 -3.04 -2.72 -6.15
N LEU A 118 -3.54 -2.33 -4.98
CA LEU A 118 -4.92 -1.94 -4.76
C LEU A 118 -4.91 -0.47 -4.36
N GLY A 119 -5.22 0.39 -5.30
CA GLY A 119 -5.03 1.82 -5.23
C GLY A 119 -6.24 2.61 -4.73
N GLY A 120 -6.03 3.91 -4.55
CA GLY A 120 -7.05 4.89 -4.15
C GLY A 120 -6.56 6.31 -4.40
N HIS A 121 -7.12 7.31 -3.73
CA HIS A 121 -6.78 8.73 -3.76
C HIS A 121 -7.31 9.49 -5.00
N SER A 122 -6.96 9.10 -6.21
CA SER A 122 -7.40 9.77 -7.45
C SER A 122 -8.88 9.58 -7.76
N HIS A 123 -9.57 8.72 -7.00
CA HIS A 123 -10.96 8.34 -7.24
C HIS A 123 -11.19 7.69 -8.62
N THR A 124 -10.14 7.17 -9.22
CA THR A 124 -10.22 6.50 -10.51
C THR A 124 -11.09 5.25 -10.41
N PHE A 125 -11.98 5.06 -11.37
CA PHE A 125 -12.77 3.86 -11.47
C PHE A 125 -12.25 3.02 -12.64
N LEU A 126 -11.57 1.94 -12.32
CA LEU A 126 -11.06 0.98 -13.27
C LEU A 126 -12.07 -0.18 -13.41
N THR A 127 -12.42 -0.51 -14.62
CA THR A 127 -13.33 -1.64 -14.92
C THR A 127 -12.60 -2.95 -15.17
N LYS A 128 -11.28 -2.90 -15.21
CA LYS A 128 -10.35 -4.01 -15.36
C LYS A 128 -9.02 -3.63 -14.75
N LEU A 129 -8.17 -4.61 -14.47
CA LEU A 129 -6.80 -4.35 -14.05
C LEU A 129 -6.05 -3.57 -15.14
N GLU A 130 -5.41 -2.49 -14.74
CA GLU A 130 -4.39 -1.84 -15.55
C GLU A 130 -3.01 -2.41 -15.19
N TYR A 131 -2.05 -2.36 -16.10
CA TYR A 131 -0.76 -3.02 -15.92
C TYR A 131 0.40 -2.10 -16.22
N VAL A 132 1.37 -2.09 -15.33
CA VAL A 132 2.64 -1.37 -15.48
C VAL A 132 3.79 -2.37 -15.38
N LYS A 133 4.87 -2.12 -16.16
CA LYS A 133 6.10 -2.92 -16.05
C LYS A 133 6.92 -2.49 -14.84
N ASP A 134 7.34 -3.45 -14.04
CA ASP A 134 8.32 -3.23 -12.98
C ASP A 134 9.77 -3.16 -13.54
N LEU A 135 10.76 -2.97 -12.66
CA LEU A 135 12.18 -2.88 -13.04
C LEU A 135 12.73 -4.16 -13.69
N ASP A 136 12.06 -5.30 -13.53
CA ASP A 136 12.45 -6.58 -14.14
C ASP A 136 11.63 -6.86 -15.42
N GLY A 137 10.77 -5.91 -15.84
CA GLY A 137 9.88 -6.04 -16.99
C GLY A 137 8.63 -6.87 -16.73
N LYS A 138 8.38 -7.29 -15.49
CA LYS A 138 7.16 -8.01 -15.09
C LYS A 138 5.98 -7.06 -15.09
N MET A 139 4.86 -7.49 -15.67
CA MET A 139 3.59 -6.76 -15.61
C MET A 139 2.98 -6.92 -14.21
N VAL A 140 2.75 -5.80 -13.53
CA VAL A 140 2.10 -5.71 -12.22
C VAL A 140 0.76 -5.03 -12.39
N GLY A 141 -0.31 -5.66 -11.89
CA GLY A 141 -1.66 -5.11 -11.98
C GLY A 141 -1.95 -4.07 -10.91
N ASP A 142 -2.75 -3.08 -11.29
CA ASP A 142 -3.35 -2.10 -10.39
C ASP A 142 -4.86 -2.07 -10.58
N ASP A 143 -5.58 -1.86 -9.48
CA ASP A 143 -7.03 -1.69 -9.47
C ASP A 143 -7.45 -0.58 -8.51
N GLN A 144 -8.40 0.25 -8.95
CA GLN A 144 -9.07 1.26 -8.14
C GLN A 144 -10.57 1.25 -8.37
N ASN A 145 -11.34 1.34 -7.28
CA ASN A 145 -12.79 1.19 -7.30
C ASN A 145 -13.56 2.51 -7.08
N GLY A 146 -13.01 3.63 -7.57
CA GLY A 146 -13.65 4.95 -7.45
C GLY A 146 -13.61 5.48 -6.02
N LYS A 147 -14.74 6.01 -5.54
CA LYS A 147 -14.86 6.63 -4.22
C LYS A 147 -16.20 6.34 -3.56
N HIS A 148 -16.29 6.66 -2.25
CA HIS A 148 -17.51 6.59 -1.44
C HIS A 148 -18.12 5.20 -1.32
N ALA A 149 -17.36 4.11 -1.52
CA ALA A 149 -17.82 2.73 -1.47
C ALA A 149 -19.03 2.45 -2.40
N ILE A 150 -19.14 3.16 -3.53
CA ILE A 150 -20.20 2.94 -4.52
C ILE A 150 -19.95 1.60 -5.25
N TYR A 151 -18.68 1.25 -5.47
CA TYR A 151 -18.28 0.02 -6.13
C TYR A 151 -17.43 -0.84 -5.20
N VAL A 152 -17.54 -2.15 -5.39
CA VAL A 152 -16.71 -3.16 -4.72
C VAL A 152 -16.03 -3.99 -5.79
N GLY A 153 -14.71 -3.95 -5.85
CA GLY A 153 -13.89 -4.80 -6.71
C GLY A 153 -13.76 -6.20 -6.12
N LYS A 154 -13.89 -7.22 -6.97
CA LYS A 154 -13.58 -8.60 -6.63
C LYS A 154 -12.50 -9.11 -7.57
N LEU A 155 -11.31 -9.32 -7.04
CA LEU A 155 -10.19 -9.92 -7.78
C LEU A 155 -10.04 -11.40 -7.38
N VAL A 156 -9.89 -12.26 -8.38
CA VAL A 156 -9.61 -13.68 -8.20
C VAL A 156 -8.22 -13.97 -8.75
N LEU A 157 -7.33 -14.51 -7.92
CA LEU A 157 -5.95 -14.85 -8.28
C LEU A 157 -5.76 -16.37 -8.26
N ASP A 158 -5.38 -16.94 -9.38
CA ASP A 158 -5.01 -18.35 -9.48
C ASP A 158 -3.52 -18.53 -9.17
N MET A 159 -3.22 -19.08 -8.01
CA MET A 159 -1.84 -19.31 -7.54
C MET A 159 -1.37 -20.72 -7.90
N LYS A 160 -0.37 -20.81 -8.78
CA LYS A 160 0.31 -22.09 -9.07
C LYS A 160 1.53 -22.22 -8.18
N LYS A 161 1.63 -23.31 -7.42
CA LYS A 161 2.89 -23.64 -6.69
C LYS A 161 3.99 -23.81 -7.73
N LYS A 162 5.09 -23.07 -7.58
CA LYS A 162 6.32 -23.39 -8.30
C LYS A 162 6.78 -24.78 -7.82
N LYS A 163 6.92 -25.72 -8.76
CA LYS A 163 7.52 -27.02 -8.52
C LYS A 163 8.98 -26.87 -8.11
#